data_2de7563b435e92766bebcefc93f3071f
#
_entry.id   2de7563b435e92766bebcefc93f3071f
#
_cell.length_a   1.000
_cell.length_b   1.000
_cell.length_c   1.000
_cell.angle_alpha   90.00
_cell.angle_beta   90.00
_cell.angle_gamma   90.00
#
_symmetry.space_group_name_H-M   'P 1'
#
loop_
_entity.id
_entity.type
_entity.pdbx_description
1 polymer ?
#
loop_
_entity_poly.entity_id
_entity_poly.type
_entity_poly.pdbx_seq_one_letter_code
_entity_poly.pdbx_strand_id
1 'polypeptide(L)'
;MKRSQSAARVSARRLLNQTLVAAAIATTLALAFPSVSHAQAAVAGATLRDTPSAQVLANSTRIVATLEKRRAEFKANRPALDKFISSEFNQMFDRDYAARLVLGRHGRGASDADVKLFADALADSLMSRYGSALLNFDTGLKVRVKSETPLRGGAIVKVSSEFLRGGGQSTPVDYLMRKTGTRWQVFDVMVEGVSFVQTFRSQFDAPLSNKSIKQVAADLRAGRMQADAQK
;
A
#
# COMPACT_ATOMS: atom_id res chain seq x y z
N MET A 1 51.85 -26.63 -0.93
CA MET A 1 51.85 -26.81 -2.41
C MET A 1 50.60 -26.14 -2.94
N LYS A 2 50.80 -24.98 -3.50
CA LYS A 2 50.78 -24.60 -4.94
C LYS A 2 49.34 -24.71 -5.56
N ARG A 3 48.84 -23.55 -5.79
CA ARG A 3 48.63 -22.79 -7.08
C ARG A 3 47.21 -23.02 -7.63
N SER A 4 46.49 -22.17 -8.23
CA SER A 4 46.76 -20.87 -8.92
C SER A 4 45.42 -20.41 -9.47
N GLN A 5 45.01 -19.19 -9.24
CA GLN A 5 44.89 -18.09 -10.20
C GLN A 5 44.40 -18.43 -11.61
N SER A 6 43.33 -17.75 -12.03
CA SER A 6 43.26 -16.94 -13.25
C SER A 6 41.81 -16.48 -13.44
N ALA A 7 41.36 -15.30 -13.28
CA ALA A 7 41.57 -14.06 -14.04
C ALA A 7 41.47 -14.21 -15.56
N ALA A 8 40.40 -13.75 -16.14
CA ALA A 8 40.39 -13.25 -17.50
C ALA A 8 39.36 -12.14 -17.68
N ARG A 9 39.88 -10.95 -17.70
CA ARG A 9 39.30 -9.74 -18.31
C ARG A 9 39.35 -9.88 -19.83
N VAL A 10 38.31 -9.43 -20.51
CA VAL A 10 38.40 -8.90 -21.88
C VAL A 10 37.18 -7.94 -22.01
N SER A 11 37.30 -6.64 -21.83
CA SER A 11 37.80 -5.57 -22.75
C SER A 11 37.04 -5.54 -24.07
N ALA A 12 36.05 -4.66 -24.10
CA ALA A 12 36.08 -3.36 -24.80
C ALA A 12 36.55 -3.39 -26.27
N ARG A 13 35.81 -2.74 -27.08
CA ARG A 13 36.14 -1.83 -28.16
C ARG A 13 35.56 -2.12 -29.54
N ARG A 14 34.99 -1.02 -30.03
CA ARG A 14 35.04 -0.48 -31.40
C ARG A 14 33.93 -0.97 -32.35
N LEU A 15 33.38 -0.17 -33.22
CA LEU A 15 33.58 1.17 -33.81
C LEU A 15 32.28 1.53 -34.50
N LEU A 16 31.78 2.71 -34.43
CA LEU A 16 31.94 3.85 -35.36
C LEU A 16 32.00 3.48 -36.85
N ASN A 17 31.00 3.93 -37.57
CA ASN A 17 31.09 4.70 -38.84
C ASN A 17 29.65 4.88 -39.37
N GLN A 18 29.08 6.11 -39.44
CA GLN A 18 29.24 7.12 -40.49
C GLN A 18 28.87 6.54 -41.88
N THR A 19 27.94 7.06 -42.57
CA THR A 19 27.84 8.34 -43.32
C THR A 19 26.48 8.37 -44.01
N LEU A 20 25.74 9.46 -43.91
CA LEU A 20 25.52 10.51 -44.90
C LEU A 20 25.04 10.06 -46.29
N VAL A 21 23.94 10.64 -46.72
CA VAL A 21 23.63 11.39 -47.94
C VAL A 21 22.11 11.40 -48.10
N ALA A 22 21.45 12.45 -47.83
CA ALA A 22 21.14 13.68 -48.53
C ALA A 22 20.04 13.55 -49.60
N ALA A 23 19.08 14.39 -49.38
CA ALA A 23 18.43 15.35 -50.26
C ALA A 23 17.26 14.88 -51.14
N ALA A 24 16.20 15.45 -50.85
CA ALA A 24 15.39 16.47 -51.57
C ALA A 24 14.16 15.90 -52.28
N ILE A 25 13.06 16.45 -52.06
CA ILE A 25 12.31 17.44 -52.81
C ILE A 25 10.86 17.45 -52.32
N ALA A 26 10.44 18.63 -52.05
CA ALA A 26 9.12 19.07 -51.68
C ALA A 26 7.99 18.64 -52.63
N THR A 27 6.84 18.39 -52.08
CA THR A 27 5.61 19.00 -52.61
C THR A 27 4.53 19.06 -51.50
N THR A 28 4.10 20.24 -51.24
CA THR A 28 3.01 20.67 -50.39
C THR A 28 1.69 20.01 -50.77
N LEU A 29 1.05 19.39 -49.79
CA LEU A 29 -0.40 19.33 -49.80
C LEU A 29 -0.90 19.51 -48.37
N ALA A 30 -1.36 20.71 -48.06
CA ALA A 30 -2.04 21.05 -46.85
C ALA A 30 -3.43 20.36 -46.84
N LEU A 31 -3.56 19.32 -46.07
CA LEU A 31 -4.87 18.81 -45.65
C LEU A 31 -5.02 19.06 -44.16
N ALA A 32 -5.95 19.95 -43.86
CA ALA A 32 -6.38 20.27 -42.50
C ALA A 32 -6.86 19.01 -41.80
N PHE A 33 -6.13 18.54 -40.82
CA PHE A 33 -6.60 17.56 -39.86
C PHE A 33 -7.18 18.29 -38.66
N PRO A 34 -8.44 18.00 -38.27
CA PRO A 34 -9.00 18.58 -37.07
C PRO A 34 -8.27 18.06 -35.86
N SER A 35 -7.87 18.97 -34.98
CA SER A 35 -7.22 18.74 -33.71
C SER A 35 -8.12 17.95 -32.74
N VAL A 36 -8.01 16.63 -32.70
CA VAL A 36 -8.72 15.76 -31.75
C VAL A 36 -7.78 15.25 -30.64
N SER A 37 -6.73 16.00 -30.31
CA SER A 37 -5.69 15.47 -29.40
C SER A 37 -5.79 15.89 -27.94
N HIS A 38 -6.72 16.78 -27.55
CA HIS A 38 -6.76 17.25 -26.15
C HIS A 38 -7.70 16.45 -25.21
N ALA A 39 -8.73 15.81 -25.76
CA ALA A 39 -9.66 15.02 -24.96
C ALA A 39 -9.05 13.66 -24.51
N GLN A 40 -8.21 13.07 -25.36
CA GLN A 40 -7.61 11.76 -25.11
C GLN A 40 -6.49 11.83 -24.05
N ALA A 41 -5.72 12.94 -24.02
CA ALA A 41 -4.70 13.15 -22.99
C ALA A 41 -5.32 13.42 -21.60
N ALA A 42 -6.47 14.10 -21.54
CA ALA A 42 -7.17 14.36 -20.29
C ALA A 42 -7.80 13.08 -19.71
N VAL A 43 -8.36 12.21 -20.56
CA VAL A 43 -8.92 10.92 -20.14
C VAL A 43 -7.81 9.94 -19.70
N ALA A 44 -6.70 9.89 -20.42
CA ALA A 44 -5.54 9.09 -20.02
C ALA A 44 -4.92 9.58 -18.71
N GLY A 45 -4.86 10.90 -18.49
CA GLY A 45 -4.37 11.49 -17.24
C GLY A 45 -5.29 11.25 -16.04
N ALA A 46 -6.59 11.24 -16.24
CA ALA A 46 -7.57 10.91 -15.19
C ALA A 46 -7.52 9.42 -14.85
N THR A 47 -7.42 8.53 -15.85
CA THR A 47 -7.31 7.08 -15.62
C THR A 47 -6.02 6.68 -14.92
N LEU A 48 -4.89 7.36 -15.18
CA LEU A 48 -3.61 7.09 -14.50
C LEU A 48 -3.63 7.48 -13.02
N ARG A 49 -4.42 8.49 -12.63
CA ARG A 49 -4.56 8.92 -11.22
C ARG A 49 -5.44 7.98 -10.40
N ASP A 50 -6.32 7.21 -11.05
CA ASP A 50 -7.26 6.29 -10.40
C ASP A 50 -6.76 4.84 -10.34
N THR A 51 -5.51 4.58 -10.74
CA THR A 51 -4.94 3.23 -10.61
C THR A 51 -4.63 2.89 -9.15
N PRO A 52 -4.69 1.60 -8.77
CA PRO A 52 -4.24 1.14 -7.44
C PRO A 52 -2.87 1.66 -7.05
N SER A 53 -1.91 1.59 -7.97
CA SER A 53 -0.53 2.06 -7.75
C SER A 53 -0.46 3.56 -7.48
N ALA A 54 -1.18 4.37 -8.24
CA ALA A 54 -1.21 5.82 -8.06
C ALA A 54 -1.85 6.19 -6.71
N GLN A 55 -2.91 5.50 -6.31
CA GLN A 55 -3.56 5.70 -5.02
C GLN A 55 -2.67 5.31 -3.85
N VAL A 56 -1.98 4.17 -3.91
CA VAL A 56 -1.01 3.75 -2.89
C VAL A 56 0.09 4.79 -2.76
N LEU A 57 0.71 5.20 -3.88
CA LEU A 57 1.79 6.18 -3.85
C LEU A 57 1.33 7.52 -3.27
N ALA A 58 0.22 8.07 -3.75
CA ALA A 58 -0.31 9.35 -3.30
C ALA A 58 -0.68 9.33 -1.81
N ASN A 59 -1.40 8.30 -1.36
CA ASN A 59 -1.82 8.18 0.03
C ASN A 59 -0.62 7.97 0.96
N SER A 60 0.28 7.06 0.64
CA SER A 60 1.46 6.79 1.47
C SER A 60 2.38 8.01 1.57
N THR A 61 2.65 8.69 0.45
CA THR A 61 3.45 9.92 0.45
C THR A 61 2.79 11.02 1.28
N ARG A 62 1.48 11.22 1.15
CA ARG A 62 0.73 12.22 1.91
C ARG A 62 0.73 11.91 3.40
N ILE A 63 0.55 10.66 3.79
CA ILE A 63 0.58 10.23 5.19
C ILE A 63 1.97 10.50 5.78
N VAL A 64 3.04 10.04 5.13
CA VAL A 64 4.42 10.26 5.59
C VAL A 64 4.72 11.75 5.73
N ALA A 65 4.44 12.55 4.70
CA ALA A 65 4.68 14.00 4.72
C ALA A 65 3.89 14.70 5.83
N THR A 66 2.64 14.28 6.09
CA THR A 66 1.82 14.85 7.16
C THR A 66 2.35 14.47 8.55
N LEU A 67 2.75 13.22 8.74
CA LEU A 67 3.36 12.76 10.00
C LEU A 67 4.68 13.50 10.29
N GLU A 68 5.47 13.77 9.27
CA GLU A 68 6.70 14.57 9.41
C GLU A 68 6.40 16.03 9.75
N LYS A 69 5.56 16.68 8.95
CA LYS A 69 5.21 18.10 9.11
C LYS A 69 4.56 18.41 10.46
N ARG A 70 3.67 17.51 10.92
CA ARG A 70 2.91 17.69 12.15
C ARG A 70 3.46 16.89 13.34
N ARG A 71 4.70 16.40 13.26
CA ARG A 71 5.31 15.55 14.29
C ARG A 71 5.27 16.15 15.69
N ALA A 72 5.64 17.43 15.83
CA ALA A 72 5.63 18.13 17.12
C ALA A 72 4.20 18.24 17.69
N GLU A 73 3.24 18.60 16.87
CA GLU A 73 1.83 18.65 17.24
C GLU A 73 1.32 17.27 17.69
N PHE A 74 1.57 16.24 16.89
CA PHE A 74 1.12 14.88 17.19
C PHE A 74 1.78 14.26 18.43
N LYS A 75 3.01 14.65 18.76
CA LYS A 75 3.66 14.28 20.01
C LYS A 75 3.00 14.95 21.23
N ALA A 76 2.58 16.20 21.10
CA ALA A 76 1.92 16.94 22.15
C ALA A 76 0.40 16.66 22.27
N ASN A 77 -0.23 16.24 21.17
CA ASN A 77 -1.68 16.02 21.08
C ASN A 77 -1.99 14.66 20.45
N ARG A 78 -2.04 13.64 21.29
CA ARG A 78 -2.35 12.25 20.85
C ARG A 78 -3.71 12.15 20.16
N PRO A 79 -4.81 12.78 20.66
CA PRO A 79 -6.10 12.75 19.95
C PRO A 79 -6.04 13.31 18.53
N ALA A 80 -5.19 14.30 18.24
CA ALA A 80 -5.01 14.82 16.89
C ALA A 80 -4.36 13.79 15.97
N LEU A 81 -3.37 13.02 16.46
CA LEU A 81 -2.78 11.89 15.71
C LEU A 81 -3.82 10.81 15.44
N ASP A 82 -4.56 10.39 16.47
CA ASP A 82 -5.56 9.33 16.35
C ASP A 82 -6.66 9.71 15.35
N LYS A 83 -7.12 10.96 15.37
CA LYS A 83 -8.08 11.49 14.40
C LYS A 83 -7.52 11.49 12.97
N PHE A 84 -6.26 11.93 12.80
CA PHE A 84 -5.61 11.94 11.49
C PHE A 84 -5.50 10.53 10.93
N ILE A 85 -4.92 9.60 11.68
CA ILE A 85 -4.72 8.21 11.22
C ILE A 85 -6.05 7.51 10.95
N SER A 86 -7.05 7.68 11.83
CA SER A 86 -8.38 7.09 11.63
C SER A 86 -9.05 7.61 10.36
N SER A 87 -8.90 8.91 10.06
CA SER A 87 -9.42 9.51 8.83
C SER A 87 -8.76 8.89 7.59
N GLU A 88 -7.42 8.79 7.58
CA GLU A 88 -6.67 8.19 6.48
C GLU A 88 -7.03 6.72 6.28
N PHE A 89 -7.11 5.98 7.39
CA PHE A 89 -7.46 4.58 7.37
C PHE A 89 -8.87 4.33 6.81
N ASN A 90 -9.86 5.14 7.24
CA ASN A 90 -11.24 5.04 6.75
C ASN A 90 -11.38 5.34 5.25
N GLN A 91 -10.51 6.20 4.72
CA GLN A 91 -10.52 6.52 3.28
C GLN A 91 -9.85 5.44 2.43
N MET A 92 -8.81 4.82 2.94
CA MET A 92 -7.92 3.94 2.19
C MET A 92 -8.33 2.46 2.31
N PHE A 93 -8.89 2.05 3.46
CA PHE A 93 -9.17 0.66 3.77
C PHE A 93 -10.63 0.26 3.64
N ASP A 94 -10.86 -0.93 3.09
CA ASP A 94 -12.11 -1.67 3.21
C ASP A 94 -12.10 -2.47 4.52
N ARG A 95 -12.41 -1.77 5.60
CA ARG A 95 -12.30 -2.29 6.97
C ARG A 95 -13.22 -3.47 7.23
N ASP A 96 -14.45 -3.41 6.71
CA ASP A 96 -15.44 -4.45 6.94
C ASP A 96 -15.07 -5.74 6.19
N TYR A 97 -14.58 -5.61 4.97
CA TYR A 97 -14.08 -6.76 4.22
C TYR A 97 -12.82 -7.36 4.86
N ALA A 98 -11.87 -6.54 5.29
CA ALA A 98 -10.69 -7.00 6.02
C ALA A 98 -11.08 -7.73 7.32
N ALA A 99 -12.01 -7.17 8.08
CA ALA A 99 -12.53 -7.79 9.31
C ALA A 99 -13.20 -9.14 9.04
N ARG A 100 -14.00 -9.26 7.97
CA ARG A 100 -14.57 -10.55 7.55
C ARG A 100 -13.50 -11.59 7.23
N LEU A 101 -12.41 -11.19 6.59
CA LEU A 101 -11.29 -12.08 6.30
C LEU A 101 -10.56 -12.52 7.57
N VAL A 102 -10.37 -11.60 8.53
CA VAL A 102 -9.79 -11.91 9.86
C VAL A 102 -10.71 -12.85 10.65
N LEU A 103 -12.01 -12.58 10.69
CA LEU A 103 -12.99 -13.44 11.35
C LEU A 103 -13.06 -14.83 10.71
N GLY A 104 -12.78 -14.96 9.41
CA GLY A 104 -12.74 -16.22 8.69
C GLY A 104 -14.01 -17.05 8.84
N ARG A 105 -13.88 -18.29 9.35
CA ARG A 105 -15.04 -19.19 9.60
C ARG A 105 -16.01 -18.63 10.63
N HIS A 106 -15.51 -17.87 11.63
CA HIS A 106 -16.32 -17.29 12.69
C HIS A 106 -17.18 -16.11 12.22
N GLY A 107 -16.82 -15.50 11.09
CA GLY A 107 -17.60 -14.44 10.44
C GLY A 107 -18.74 -14.95 9.54
N ARG A 108 -18.86 -16.26 9.32
CA ARG A 108 -19.94 -16.82 8.49
C ARG A 108 -21.27 -16.62 9.22
N GLY A 109 -22.22 -15.94 8.57
CA GLY A 109 -23.52 -15.60 9.15
C GLY A 109 -23.50 -14.47 10.19
N ALA A 110 -22.33 -13.88 10.46
CA ALA A 110 -22.26 -12.70 11.34
C ALA A 110 -22.97 -11.51 10.70
N SER A 111 -23.71 -10.74 11.51
CA SER A 111 -24.35 -9.51 11.08
C SER A 111 -23.30 -8.45 10.67
N ASP A 112 -23.69 -7.54 9.77
CA ASP A 112 -22.81 -6.40 9.41
C ASP A 112 -22.46 -5.56 10.65
N ALA A 113 -23.37 -5.43 11.60
CA ALA A 113 -23.14 -4.73 12.86
C ALA A 113 -22.04 -5.40 13.70
N ASP A 114 -22.03 -6.73 13.80
CA ASP A 114 -21.01 -7.47 14.55
C ASP A 114 -19.64 -7.41 13.86
N VAL A 115 -19.62 -7.49 12.52
CA VAL A 115 -18.40 -7.31 11.73
C VAL A 115 -17.83 -5.92 11.93
N LYS A 116 -18.68 -4.88 11.83
CA LYS A 116 -18.25 -3.50 12.05
C LYS A 116 -17.76 -3.27 13.47
N LEU A 117 -18.46 -3.82 14.48
CA LEU A 117 -18.04 -3.74 15.89
C LEU A 117 -16.63 -4.31 16.09
N PHE A 118 -16.35 -5.46 15.48
CA PHE A 118 -15.03 -6.10 15.52
C PHE A 118 -13.99 -5.28 14.75
N ALA A 119 -14.31 -4.79 13.55
CA ALA A 119 -13.43 -3.95 12.74
C ALA A 119 -12.99 -2.69 13.50
N ASP A 120 -13.94 -2.02 14.16
CA ASP A 120 -13.68 -0.83 14.97
C ASP A 120 -12.78 -1.17 16.18
N ALA A 121 -13.09 -2.24 16.92
CA ALA A 121 -12.31 -2.66 18.07
C ALA A 121 -10.88 -3.09 17.71
N LEU A 122 -10.70 -3.76 16.56
CA LEU A 122 -9.39 -4.13 16.04
C LEU A 122 -8.58 -2.88 15.68
N ALA A 123 -9.18 -1.92 14.97
CA ALA A 123 -8.52 -0.66 14.62
C ALA A 123 -8.11 0.15 15.85
N ASP A 124 -8.99 0.27 16.85
CA ASP A 124 -8.71 0.95 18.12
C ASP A 124 -7.55 0.29 18.87
N SER A 125 -7.54 -1.06 18.92
CA SER A 125 -6.45 -1.83 19.56
C SER A 125 -5.11 -1.62 18.87
N LEU A 126 -5.08 -1.64 17.52
CA LEU A 126 -3.88 -1.37 16.74
C LEU A 126 -3.38 0.07 16.94
N MET A 127 -4.28 1.05 16.95
CA MET A 127 -3.94 2.44 17.16
C MET A 127 -3.39 2.69 18.57
N SER A 128 -4.02 2.09 19.58
CA SER A 128 -3.52 2.18 20.96
C SER A 128 -2.10 1.62 21.10
N ARG A 129 -1.83 0.48 20.45
CA ARG A 129 -0.54 -0.21 20.54
C ARG A 129 0.56 0.44 19.69
N TYR A 130 0.25 0.74 18.42
CA TYR A 130 1.26 1.15 17.45
C TYR A 130 1.24 2.64 17.08
N GLY A 131 0.19 3.37 17.46
CA GLY A 131 0.03 4.76 17.05
C GLY A 131 1.22 5.65 17.45
N SER A 132 1.82 5.45 18.63
CA SER A 132 3.02 6.21 19.03
C SER A 132 4.24 5.88 18.18
N ALA A 133 4.37 4.63 17.73
CA ALA A 133 5.47 4.21 16.88
C ALA A 133 5.46 4.91 15.52
N LEU A 134 4.27 5.37 15.06
CA LEU A 134 4.12 6.16 13.84
C LEU A 134 4.85 7.52 13.90
N LEU A 135 5.25 7.98 15.08
CA LEU A 135 6.02 9.22 15.26
C LEU A 135 7.52 8.98 15.40
N ASN A 136 7.95 7.72 15.44
CA ASN A 136 9.35 7.33 15.69
C ASN A 136 10.09 6.90 14.42
N PHE A 137 9.43 6.98 13.23
CA PHE A 137 10.13 6.68 11.99
C PHE A 137 11.15 7.76 11.61
N ASP A 138 12.14 7.37 10.84
CA ASP A 138 13.18 8.27 10.33
C ASP A 138 12.58 9.36 9.44
N THR A 139 13.07 10.59 9.57
CA THR A 139 12.74 11.68 8.66
C THR A 139 13.27 11.38 7.26
N GLY A 140 12.53 11.82 6.23
CA GLY A 140 12.92 11.59 4.85
C GLY A 140 12.56 10.19 4.32
N LEU A 141 11.64 9.49 4.98
CA LEU A 141 11.10 8.24 4.48
C LEU A 141 10.46 8.46 3.10
N LYS A 142 10.90 7.72 2.09
CA LYS A 142 10.35 7.78 0.73
C LYS A 142 9.59 6.52 0.41
N VAL A 143 8.50 6.66 -0.33
CA VAL A 143 7.72 5.52 -0.82
C VAL A 143 7.95 5.36 -2.31
N ARG A 144 8.26 4.14 -2.74
CA ARG A 144 8.43 3.78 -4.15
C ARG A 144 7.51 2.61 -4.49
N VAL A 145 6.59 2.81 -5.43
CA VAL A 145 5.80 1.71 -6.00
C VAL A 145 6.67 1.00 -7.04
N LYS A 146 6.69 -0.33 -6.98
CA LYS A 146 7.50 -1.20 -7.85
C LYS A 146 6.68 -1.86 -8.94
N SER A 147 5.51 -2.37 -8.60
CA SER A 147 4.67 -3.09 -9.55
C SER A 147 3.21 -3.09 -9.12
N GLU A 148 2.35 -3.31 -10.12
CA GLU A 148 0.93 -3.56 -9.96
C GLU A 148 0.62 -4.88 -10.66
N THR A 149 0.07 -5.84 -9.93
CA THR A 149 -0.19 -7.20 -10.42
C THR A 149 -1.66 -7.53 -10.24
N PRO A 150 -2.43 -7.67 -11.32
CA PRO A 150 -3.81 -8.14 -11.25
C PRO A 150 -3.88 -9.58 -10.75
N LEU A 151 -4.82 -9.86 -9.86
CA LEU A 151 -5.13 -11.16 -9.32
C LEU A 151 -6.60 -11.47 -9.55
N ARG A 152 -6.96 -12.76 -9.58
CA ARG A 152 -8.35 -13.23 -9.75
C ARG A 152 -9.09 -12.52 -10.90
N GLY A 153 -8.47 -12.46 -12.07
CA GLY A 153 -9.05 -11.80 -13.24
C GLY A 153 -9.19 -10.29 -13.12
N GLY A 154 -8.39 -9.63 -12.28
CA GLY A 154 -8.43 -8.17 -12.07
C GLY A 154 -9.40 -7.72 -10.98
N ALA A 155 -10.15 -8.62 -10.34
CA ALA A 155 -11.03 -8.29 -9.21
C ALA A 155 -10.24 -7.85 -7.96
N ILE A 156 -9.02 -8.34 -7.83
CA ILE A 156 -8.04 -7.98 -6.82
C ILE A 156 -6.77 -7.52 -7.51
N VAL A 157 -6.10 -6.54 -6.93
CA VAL A 157 -4.80 -6.07 -7.40
C VAL A 157 -3.82 -6.07 -6.23
N LYS A 158 -2.63 -6.62 -6.47
CA LYS A 158 -1.50 -6.47 -5.57
C LYS A 158 -0.64 -5.30 -6.04
N VAL A 159 -0.46 -4.31 -5.19
CA VAL A 159 0.50 -3.22 -5.40
C VAL A 159 1.72 -3.49 -4.53
N SER A 160 2.86 -3.70 -5.17
CA SER A 160 4.13 -3.89 -4.47
C SER A 160 4.87 -2.56 -4.38
N SER A 161 5.28 -2.20 -3.18
CA SER A 161 6.02 -0.99 -2.89
C SER A 161 7.16 -1.26 -1.91
N GLU A 162 7.98 -0.24 -1.70
CA GLU A 162 9.00 -0.25 -0.66
C GLU A 162 9.10 1.12 0.01
N PHE A 163 9.37 1.09 1.29
CA PHE A 163 9.67 2.25 2.10
C PHE A 163 11.18 2.37 2.24
N LEU A 164 11.73 3.42 1.65
CA LEU A 164 13.16 3.72 1.62
C LEU A 164 13.53 4.61 2.79
N ARG A 165 14.44 4.13 3.64
CA ARG A 165 15.01 4.89 4.77
C ARG A 165 16.34 5.52 4.36
N GLY A 166 16.77 6.54 5.12
CA GLY A 166 18.13 7.05 5.05
C GLY A 166 19.14 5.91 5.27
N GLY A 167 20.23 5.88 4.47
CA GLY A 167 21.23 4.80 4.58
C GLY A 167 20.99 3.59 3.66
N GLY A 168 20.01 3.66 2.74
CA GLY A 168 19.81 2.65 1.69
C GLY A 168 19.00 1.41 2.11
N GLN A 169 18.52 1.36 3.34
CA GLN A 169 17.63 0.29 3.78
C GLN A 169 16.23 0.47 3.20
N SER A 170 15.63 -0.61 2.71
CA SER A 170 14.24 -0.61 2.24
C SER A 170 13.43 -1.69 2.94
N THR A 171 12.18 -1.37 3.24
CA THR A 171 11.20 -2.31 3.75
C THR A 171 10.15 -2.55 2.68
N PRO A 172 10.03 -3.77 2.15
CA PRO A 172 8.99 -4.11 1.18
C PRO A 172 7.61 -4.10 1.85
N VAL A 173 6.65 -3.47 1.19
CA VAL A 173 5.26 -3.38 1.62
C VAL A 173 4.35 -3.63 0.42
N ASP A 174 3.58 -4.70 0.49
CA ASP A 174 2.58 -5.04 -0.52
C ASP A 174 1.18 -4.71 0.01
N TYR A 175 0.33 -4.22 -0.87
CA TYR A 175 -1.07 -3.91 -0.59
C TYR A 175 -1.96 -4.80 -1.45
N LEU A 176 -2.90 -5.50 -0.83
CA LEU A 176 -3.98 -6.16 -1.56
C LEU A 176 -5.18 -5.24 -1.61
N MET A 177 -5.63 -4.93 -2.81
CA MET A 177 -6.71 -3.98 -3.07
C MET A 177 -7.83 -4.62 -3.86
N ARG A 178 -9.06 -4.19 -3.58
CA ARG A 178 -10.24 -4.53 -4.36
C ARG A 178 -11.02 -3.28 -4.75
N LYS A 179 -11.80 -3.38 -5.81
CA LYS A 179 -12.67 -2.28 -6.22
C LYS A 179 -13.97 -2.30 -5.40
N THR A 180 -14.29 -1.17 -4.78
CA THR A 180 -15.54 -0.96 -4.03
C THR A 180 -16.25 0.23 -4.65
N GLY A 181 -17.33 -0.04 -5.41
CA GLY A 181 -17.92 0.97 -6.27
C GLY A 181 -16.94 1.44 -7.32
N THR A 182 -16.62 2.73 -7.33
CA THR A 182 -15.67 3.34 -8.28
C THR A 182 -14.23 3.44 -7.74
N ARG A 183 -13.99 3.13 -6.47
CA ARG A 183 -12.69 3.32 -5.80
C ARG A 183 -11.98 1.99 -5.51
N TRP A 184 -10.67 2.02 -5.55
CA TRP A 184 -9.83 0.94 -5.02
C TRP A 184 -9.63 1.13 -3.54
N GLN A 185 -9.80 0.05 -2.76
CA GLN A 185 -9.58 0.06 -1.31
C GLN A 185 -8.68 -1.10 -0.91
N VAL A 186 -7.79 -0.82 0.03
CA VAL A 186 -6.89 -1.82 0.61
C VAL A 186 -7.68 -2.69 1.58
N PHE A 187 -7.49 -3.99 1.53
CA PHE A 187 -8.05 -4.91 2.52
C PHE A 187 -7.01 -5.76 3.25
N ASP A 188 -5.76 -5.80 2.74
CA ASP A 188 -4.64 -6.43 3.42
C ASP A 188 -3.35 -5.69 3.13
N VAL A 189 -2.46 -5.67 4.10
CA VAL A 189 -1.10 -5.15 3.98
C VAL A 189 -0.15 -6.26 4.36
N MET A 190 0.88 -6.44 3.53
CA MET A 190 1.95 -7.40 3.79
C MET A 190 3.25 -6.62 3.98
N VAL A 191 3.89 -6.77 5.12
CA VAL A 191 5.20 -6.19 5.40
C VAL A 191 6.22 -7.32 5.41
N GLU A 192 7.26 -7.21 4.57
CA GLU A 192 8.27 -8.27 4.42
C GLU A 192 7.66 -9.66 4.13
N GLY A 193 6.56 -9.66 3.37
CA GLY A 193 5.83 -10.89 3.00
C GLY A 193 4.83 -11.40 4.04
N VAL A 194 4.75 -10.79 5.23
CA VAL A 194 3.81 -11.18 6.30
C VAL A 194 2.50 -10.43 6.17
N SER A 195 1.40 -11.14 5.89
CA SER A 195 0.05 -10.60 5.78
C SER A 195 -0.54 -10.29 7.16
N PHE A 196 -1.04 -9.07 7.35
CA PHE A 196 -1.70 -8.69 8.59
C PHE A 196 -3.05 -9.38 8.77
N VAL A 197 -3.81 -9.57 7.69
CA VAL A 197 -5.07 -10.32 7.74
C VAL A 197 -4.83 -11.76 8.19
N GLN A 198 -3.81 -12.44 7.65
CA GLN A 198 -3.51 -13.83 8.06
C GLN A 198 -2.99 -13.90 9.49
N THR A 199 -2.14 -12.96 9.90
CA THR A 199 -1.64 -12.86 11.27
C THR A 199 -2.79 -12.71 12.26
N PHE A 200 -3.68 -11.76 12.03
CA PHE A 200 -4.82 -11.54 12.93
C PHE A 200 -5.85 -12.69 12.87
N ARG A 201 -6.08 -13.27 11.68
CA ARG A 201 -6.93 -14.44 11.57
C ARG A 201 -6.43 -15.60 12.44
N SER A 202 -5.13 -15.86 12.41
CA SER A 202 -4.51 -16.90 13.25
C SER A 202 -4.61 -16.54 14.74
N GLN A 203 -4.37 -15.28 15.08
CA GLN A 203 -4.41 -14.80 16.46
C GLN A 203 -5.81 -14.88 17.08
N PHE A 204 -6.85 -14.57 16.30
CA PHE A 204 -8.24 -14.55 16.80
C PHE A 204 -8.98 -15.87 16.65
N ASP A 205 -8.43 -16.88 15.99
CA ASP A 205 -9.14 -18.16 15.78
C ASP A 205 -9.51 -18.85 17.09
N ALA A 206 -8.58 -18.98 18.03
CA ALA A 206 -8.83 -19.61 19.32
C ALA A 206 -9.76 -18.77 20.23
N PRO A 207 -9.58 -17.45 20.40
CA PRO A 207 -10.54 -16.62 21.12
C PRO A 207 -11.96 -16.71 20.55
N LEU A 208 -12.13 -16.65 19.23
CA LEU A 208 -13.42 -16.71 18.54
C LEU A 208 -14.07 -18.11 18.59
N SER A 209 -13.31 -19.15 18.86
CA SER A 209 -13.86 -20.49 19.10
C SER A 209 -14.58 -20.60 20.45
N ASN A 210 -14.22 -19.72 21.42
CA ASN A 210 -14.73 -19.78 22.79
C ASN A 210 -15.59 -18.56 23.18
N LYS A 211 -15.58 -17.49 22.36
CA LYS A 211 -16.28 -16.24 22.63
C LYS A 211 -17.00 -15.75 21.38
N SER A 212 -18.11 -15.06 21.57
CA SER A 212 -18.78 -14.36 20.48
C SER A 212 -17.92 -13.21 19.94
N ILE A 213 -18.19 -12.79 18.70
CA ILE A 213 -17.55 -11.62 18.07
C ILE A 213 -17.67 -10.37 18.97
N LYS A 214 -18.84 -10.17 19.59
CA LYS A 214 -19.09 -9.05 20.52
C LYS A 214 -18.20 -9.10 21.75
N GLN A 215 -18.00 -10.29 22.33
CA GLN A 215 -17.12 -10.47 23.49
C GLN A 215 -15.65 -10.23 23.14
N VAL A 216 -15.18 -10.74 22.00
CA VAL A 216 -13.80 -10.48 21.51
C VAL A 216 -13.59 -8.99 21.24
N ALA A 217 -14.55 -8.32 20.60
CA ALA A 217 -14.50 -6.88 20.39
C ALA A 217 -14.47 -6.08 21.69
N ALA A 218 -15.26 -6.49 22.69
CA ALA A 218 -15.24 -5.89 24.02
C ALA A 218 -13.90 -6.10 24.75
N ASP A 219 -13.30 -7.27 24.62
CA ASP A 219 -11.99 -7.58 25.19
C ASP A 219 -10.86 -6.77 24.56
N LEU A 220 -10.91 -6.55 23.25
CA LEU A 220 -9.99 -5.67 22.52
C LEU A 220 -10.08 -4.23 23.02
N ARG A 221 -11.31 -3.67 23.12
CA ARG A 221 -11.53 -2.30 23.59
C ARG A 221 -11.12 -2.09 25.05
N ALA A 222 -11.31 -3.11 25.89
CA ALA A 222 -10.93 -3.08 27.29
C ALA A 222 -9.45 -3.38 27.54
N GLY A 223 -8.66 -3.64 26.49
CA GLY A 223 -7.23 -4.00 26.60
C GLY A 223 -6.97 -5.38 27.21
N ARG A 224 -8.03 -6.20 27.46
CA ARG A 224 -7.88 -7.58 27.94
C ARG A 224 -7.33 -8.51 26.86
N MET A 225 -7.46 -8.10 25.62
CA MET A 225 -6.85 -8.70 24.44
C MET A 225 -6.22 -7.60 23.60
N GLN A 226 -5.10 -7.88 22.96
CA GLN A 226 -4.42 -6.94 22.10
C GLN A 226 -4.16 -7.56 20.73
N ALA A 227 -4.37 -6.80 19.67
CA ALA A 227 -3.92 -7.19 18.34
C ALA A 227 -2.41 -6.99 18.23
N ASP A 228 -1.69 -8.03 17.80
CA ASP A 228 -0.24 -8.02 17.63
C ASP A 228 0.13 -8.32 16.19
N ALA A 229 0.67 -7.34 15.50
CA ALA A 229 1.08 -7.46 14.11
C ALA A 229 2.45 -8.18 13.94
N GLN A 230 3.13 -8.53 15.05
CA GLN A 230 4.46 -9.13 15.05
C GLN A 230 4.48 -10.60 15.48
N LYS A 231 3.31 -11.20 15.68
CA LYS A 231 3.22 -12.62 16.10
C LYS A 231 3.04 -13.56 14.94
#